data_f9b15148ba7f43be34b90f7a7c5f9812
#
_entry.id   f9b15148ba7f43be34b90f7a7c5f9812
#
_cell.length_a   1.000
_cell.length_b   1.000
_cell.length_c   1.000
_cell.angle_alpha   90.00
_cell.angle_beta   90.00
_cell.angle_gamma   90.00
#
_symmetry.space_group_name_H-M   'P 1'
#
loop_
_entity.id
_entity.type
_entity.pdbx_description
1 polymer ?
#
loop_
_entity_poly.entity_id
_entity_poly.type
_entity_poly.pdbx_seq_one_letter_code
_entity_poly.pdbx_strand_id
1 'polypeptide(L)'
;EENPYRREWGVGDRTLIMYSGNFGIGHDVDTFLAAARELRNDDRIRFAFVGGGKKKEQVERFVHEHGLESSCVIAPYQPRERLDELLSAADAHLVSLLEGVEGIMVPSKLFGILAAGRPAIFIGNERSEISRVIVENECGASVRQGDVASLISIIRGYADDPGSCRHAGELARLALVEEHGAVHRLTAWRKLLEELAGDAGDPKPSGSPDA
;
A
#
# COMPACT_ATOMS: atom_id res chain seq x y z
N GLU A 1 1.44 -22.94 -10.15
CA GLU A 1 1.80 -22.27 -11.45
C GLU A 1 2.46 -20.94 -11.15
N GLU A 2 3.44 -20.56 -11.98
CA GLU A 2 4.12 -19.26 -11.85
C GLU A 2 3.15 -18.12 -12.18
N ASN A 3 3.16 -17.05 -11.38
CA ASN A 3 2.30 -15.88 -11.61
C ASN A 3 2.54 -15.30 -13.03
N PRO A 4 1.47 -15.03 -13.82
CA PRO A 4 1.59 -14.54 -15.19
C PRO A 4 2.42 -13.27 -15.34
N TYR A 5 2.29 -12.29 -14.43
CA TYR A 5 3.07 -11.05 -14.46
C TYR A 5 4.56 -11.28 -14.14
N ARG A 6 4.89 -12.20 -13.22
CA ARG A 6 6.30 -12.53 -12.96
C ARG A 6 6.98 -13.08 -14.20
N ARG A 7 6.28 -13.94 -14.96
CA ARG A 7 6.75 -14.50 -16.23
C ARG A 7 6.85 -13.41 -17.31
N GLU A 8 5.78 -12.62 -17.50
CA GLU A 8 5.70 -11.55 -18.51
C GLU A 8 6.81 -10.50 -18.31
N TRP A 9 7.10 -10.15 -17.06
CA TRP A 9 8.11 -9.17 -16.71
C TRP A 9 9.50 -9.77 -16.48
N GLY A 10 9.68 -11.06 -16.68
CA GLY A 10 10.95 -11.75 -16.49
C GLY A 10 11.49 -11.59 -15.07
N VAL A 11 10.64 -11.66 -14.05
CA VAL A 11 11.05 -11.48 -12.64
C VAL A 11 11.89 -12.67 -12.18
N GLY A 12 11.50 -13.90 -12.52
CA GLY A 12 12.15 -15.12 -12.04
C GLY A 12 12.08 -15.22 -10.50
N ASP A 13 13.18 -15.65 -9.89
CA ASP A 13 13.29 -15.82 -8.42
C ASP A 13 13.62 -14.52 -7.67
N ARG A 14 13.69 -13.38 -8.35
CA ARG A 14 13.99 -12.07 -7.73
C ARG A 14 12.85 -11.61 -6.84
N THR A 15 13.21 -10.90 -5.79
CA THR A 15 12.25 -10.18 -4.95
C THR A 15 11.67 -9.01 -5.73
N LEU A 16 10.37 -9.02 -5.97
CA LEU A 16 9.64 -7.99 -6.70
C LEU A 16 9.02 -7.00 -5.72
N ILE A 17 9.51 -5.77 -5.76
CA ILE A 17 8.96 -4.64 -5.01
C ILE A 17 8.07 -3.81 -5.93
N MET A 18 6.78 -3.69 -5.62
CA MET A 18 5.82 -3.06 -6.53
C MET A 18 5.16 -1.81 -5.93
N TYR A 19 5.10 -0.75 -6.70
CA TYR A 19 4.13 0.32 -6.50
C TYR A 19 3.04 0.18 -7.57
N SER A 20 1.79 -0.02 -7.16
CA SER A 20 0.66 -0.11 -8.09
C SER A 20 -0.43 0.89 -7.75
N GLY A 21 -0.95 1.61 -8.76
CA GLY A 21 -2.06 2.53 -8.64
C GLY A 21 -1.79 3.94 -9.19
N ASN A 22 -2.42 4.94 -8.58
CA ASN A 22 -2.30 6.33 -9.01
C ASN A 22 -0.99 6.96 -8.48
N PHE A 23 -0.16 7.46 -9.38
CA PHE A 23 0.98 8.34 -9.08
C PHE A 23 0.48 9.78 -8.95
N GLY A 24 -0.36 10.03 -7.94
CA GLY A 24 -0.96 11.34 -7.68
C GLY A 24 0.01 12.31 -6.99
N ILE A 25 -0.38 13.61 -6.95
CA ILE A 25 0.46 14.66 -6.34
C ILE A 25 0.72 14.43 -4.83
N GLY A 26 -0.23 13.81 -4.12
CA GLY A 26 -0.09 13.51 -2.69
C GLY A 26 0.78 12.30 -2.37
N HIS A 27 1.43 11.68 -3.36
CA HIS A 27 2.32 10.54 -3.15
C HIS A 27 3.78 10.95 -3.23
N ASP A 28 4.58 10.42 -2.31
CA ASP A 28 6.03 10.49 -2.41
C ASP A 28 6.52 9.44 -3.40
N VAL A 29 7.08 9.88 -4.52
CA VAL A 29 7.72 9.01 -5.51
C VAL A 29 9.25 9.07 -5.42
N ASP A 30 9.78 10.15 -4.87
CA ASP A 30 11.21 10.42 -4.87
C ASP A 30 11.98 9.44 -3.99
N THR A 31 11.43 9.09 -2.82
CA THR A 31 12.06 8.16 -1.88
C THR A 31 12.20 6.76 -2.48
N PHE A 32 11.15 6.22 -3.08
CA PHE A 32 11.26 4.87 -3.65
C PHE A 32 12.03 4.83 -4.98
N LEU A 33 12.03 5.90 -5.76
CA LEU A 33 12.87 6.01 -6.95
C LEU A 33 14.35 6.10 -6.58
N ALA A 34 14.70 6.85 -5.54
CA ALA A 34 16.06 6.88 -5.02
C ALA A 34 16.52 5.49 -4.54
N ALA A 35 15.67 4.77 -3.81
CA ALA A 35 15.96 3.39 -3.40
C ALA A 35 16.16 2.45 -4.60
N ALA A 36 15.32 2.54 -5.62
CA ALA A 36 15.47 1.75 -6.85
C ALA A 36 16.79 2.02 -7.56
N ARG A 37 17.23 3.30 -7.61
CA ARG A 37 18.53 3.68 -8.18
C ARG A 37 19.69 3.08 -7.39
N GLU A 38 19.67 3.14 -6.07
CA GLU A 38 20.74 2.59 -5.22
C GLU A 38 20.80 1.04 -5.27
N LEU A 39 19.66 0.40 -5.53
CA LEU A 39 19.53 -1.07 -5.62
C LEU A 39 19.67 -1.61 -7.06
N ARG A 40 19.96 -0.75 -8.05
CA ARG A 40 19.99 -1.14 -9.47
C ARG A 40 20.95 -2.29 -9.83
N ASN A 41 22.01 -2.47 -9.04
CA ASN A 41 23.03 -3.50 -9.24
C ASN A 41 22.83 -4.72 -8.31
N ASP A 42 21.73 -4.78 -7.55
CA ASP A 42 21.38 -5.95 -6.75
C ASP A 42 20.48 -6.88 -7.58
N ASP A 43 21.08 -7.89 -8.19
CA ASP A 43 20.41 -8.81 -9.11
C ASP A 43 19.28 -9.62 -8.45
N ARG A 44 19.17 -9.62 -7.14
CA ARG A 44 18.11 -10.31 -6.38
C ARG A 44 16.83 -9.50 -6.32
N ILE A 45 16.87 -8.21 -6.68
CA ILE A 45 15.76 -7.27 -6.49
C ILE A 45 15.30 -6.74 -7.85
N ARG A 46 14.00 -6.64 -8.02
CA ARG A 46 13.36 -5.99 -9.16
C ARG A 46 12.23 -5.09 -8.68
N PHE A 47 12.05 -3.96 -9.36
CA PHE A 47 10.95 -3.04 -9.11
C PHE A 47 9.90 -3.11 -10.20
N ALA A 48 8.63 -2.84 -9.84
CA ALA A 48 7.55 -2.61 -10.79
C ALA A 48 6.76 -1.37 -10.41
N PHE A 49 6.63 -0.44 -11.35
CA PHE A 49 5.87 0.80 -11.22
C PHE A 49 4.67 0.74 -12.16
N VAL A 50 3.50 0.36 -11.61
CA VAL A 50 2.29 0.05 -12.37
C VAL A 50 1.21 1.08 -12.14
N GLY A 51 0.65 1.64 -13.20
CA GLY A 51 -0.45 2.59 -13.10
C GLY A 51 -0.27 3.85 -13.92
N GLY A 52 -0.91 4.92 -13.48
CA GLY A 52 -0.91 6.23 -14.14
C GLY A 52 -1.04 7.37 -13.13
N GLY A 53 -1.20 8.59 -13.60
CA GLY A 53 -1.37 9.76 -12.75
C GLY A 53 -0.35 10.87 -13.04
N LYS A 54 -0.49 12.00 -12.35
CA LYS A 54 0.28 13.22 -12.66
C LYS A 54 1.80 13.07 -12.51
N LYS A 55 2.27 12.17 -11.64
CA LYS A 55 3.71 11.92 -11.45
C LYS A 55 4.24 10.72 -12.27
N LYS A 56 3.40 10.10 -13.13
CA LYS A 56 3.83 8.95 -13.93
C LYS A 56 5.00 9.29 -14.84
N GLU A 57 4.92 10.40 -15.54
CA GLU A 57 5.99 10.90 -16.42
C GLU A 57 7.30 11.18 -15.65
N GLN A 58 7.22 11.66 -14.40
CA GLN A 58 8.39 11.81 -13.54
C GLN A 58 9.06 10.46 -13.25
N VAL A 59 8.27 9.42 -12.97
CA VAL A 59 8.77 8.06 -12.72
C VAL A 59 9.44 7.50 -13.98
N GLU A 60 8.79 7.61 -15.13
CA GLU A 60 9.33 7.13 -16.42
C GLU A 60 10.63 7.82 -16.79
N ARG A 61 10.67 9.14 -16.67
CA ARG A 61 11.86 9.95 -16.92
C ARG A 61 13.01 9.56 -15.99
N PHE A 62 12.73 9.42 -14.69
CA PHE A 62 13.75 9.02 -13.71
C PHE A 62 14.36 7.66 -14.02
N VAL A 63 13.53 6.66 -14.36
CA VAL A 63 14.00 5.33 -14.74
C VAL A 63 14.91 5.41 -15.97
N HIS A 64 14.53 6.19 -16.98
CA HIS A 64 15.31 6.35 -18.20
C HIS A 64 16.63 7.11 -17.97
N GLU A 65 16.59 8.25 -17.27
CA GLU A 65 17.77 9.09 -17.01
C GLU A 65 18.84 8.37 -16.16
N HIS A 66 18.42 7.39 -15.35
CA HIS A 66 19.34 6.64 -14.49
C HIS A 66 19.65 5.22 -15.01
N GLY A 67 19.17 4.86 -16.21
CA GLY A 67 19.42 3.55 -16.83
C GLY A 67 18.90 2.37 -16.01
N LEU A 68 17.66 2.49 -15.47
CA LEU A 68 17.09 1.49 -14.56
C LEU A 68 16.19 0.46 -15.27
N GLU A 69 16.13 0.42 -16.60
CA GLU A 69 15.23 -0.43 -17.36
C GLU A 69 15.47 -1.93 -17.11
N SER A 70 16.70 -2.29 -16.77
CA SER A 70 17.05 -3.68 -16.43
C SER A 70 16.55 -4.13 -15.07
N SER A 71 16.36 -3.19 -14.12
CA SER A 71 15.92 -3.45 -12.73
C SER A 71 14.50 -3.00 -12.44
N CYS A 72 13.90 -2.18 -13.31
CA CYS A 72 12.56 -1.62 -13.13
C CYS A 72 11.65 -1.96 -14.32
N VAL A 73 10.43 -2.42 -14.01
CA VAL A 73 9.33 -2.55 -14.96
C VAL A 73 8.44 -1.32 -14.83
N ILE A 74 8.04 -0.70 -15.94
CA ILE A 74 7.03 0.33 -15.98
C ILE A 74 5.85 -0.18 -16.79
N ALA A 75 4.66 -0.17 -16.21
CA ALA A 75 3.44 -0.64 -16.86
C ALA A 75 2.28 0.34 -16.64
N PRO A 76 1.32 0.44 -17.57
CA PRO A 76 0.08 1.19 -17.37
C PRO A 76 -0.83 0.49 -16.35
N TYR A 77 -2.00 1.10 -16.08
CA TYR A 77 -3.05 0.42 -15.33
C TYR A 77 -3.38 -0.93 -15.97
N GLN A 78 -3.52 -1.94 -15.13
CA GLN A 78 -3.88 -3.28 -15.58
C GLN A 78 -5.40 -3.48 -15.49
N PRO A 79 -5.97 -4.42 -16.29
CA PRO A 79 -7.37 -4.76 -16.21
C PRO A 79 -7.80 -5.16 -14.80
N ARG A 80 -9.00 -4.74 -14.38
CA ARG A 80 -9.50 -5.01 -13.02
C ARG A 80 -9.65 -6.50 -12.75
N GLU A 81 -9.97 -7.26 -13.78
CA GLU A 81 -10.15 -8.72 -13.76
C GLU A 81 -8.85 -9.47 -13.46
N ARG A 82 -7.70 -8.81 -13.63
CA ARG A 82 -6.37 -9.35 -13.34
C ARG A 82 -5.72 -8.73 -12.10
N LEU A 83 -6.50 -8.04 -11.27
CA LEU A 83 -5.95 -7.31 -10.13
C LEU A 83 -5.36 -8.24 -9.06
N ASP A 84 -5.95 -9.40 -8.85
CA ASP A 84 -5.46 -10.45 -7.95
C ASP A 84 -4.12 -11.02 -8.44
N GLU A 85 -4.01 -11.32 -9.74
CA GLU A 85 -2.75 -11.74 -10.37
C GLU A 85 -1.68 -10.66 -10.22
N LEU A 86 -2.05 -9.39 -10.46
CA LEU A 86 -1.11 -8.26 -10.37
C LEU A 86 -0.59 -8.10 -8.93
N LEU A 87 -1.49 -8.01 -7.96
CA LEU A 87 -1.08 -7.77 -6.57
C LEU A 87 -0.31 -8.95 -5.99
N SER A 88 -0.68 -10.19 -6.36
CA SER A 88 0.04 -11.38 -5.91
C SER A 88 1.40 -11.60 -6.60
N ALA A 89 1.70 -10.88 -7.69
CA ALA A 89 2.99 -10.97 -8.37
C ALA A 89 4.15 -10.43 -7.51
N ALA A 90 3.88 -9.38 -6.74
CA ALA A 90 4.88 -8.75 -5.89
C ALA A 90 5.16 -9.57 -4.63
N ASP A 91 6.39 -9.48 -4.13
CA ASP A 91 6.75 -9.99 -2.81
C ASP A 91 6.41 -8.96 -1.74
N ALA A 92 6.60 -7.66 -2.01
CA ALA A 92 6.16 -6.57 -1.15
C ALA A 92 5.67 -5.37 -1.96
N HIS A 93 4.77 -4.57 -1.37
CA HIS A 93 4.21 -3.39 -2.03
C HIS A 93 4.63 -2.10 -1.33
N LEU A 94 4.89 -1.07 -2.15
CA LEU A 94 5.13 0.29 -1.72
C LEU A 94 3.80 1.05 -1.62
N VAL A 95 3.60 1.72 -0.52
CA VAL A 95 2.51 2.69 -0.28
C VAL A 95 3.14 3.98 0.17
N SER A 96 2.79 5.11 -0.42
CA SER A 96 3.37 6.39 -0.03
C SER A 96 2.34 7.48 0.13
N LEU A 97 2.61 8.40 1.05
CA LEU A 97 1.91 9.68 1.19
C LEU A 97 2.94 10.77 1.53
N LEU A 98 2.76 11.94 0.96
CA LEU A 98 3.49 13.13 1.40
C LEU A 98 3.06 13.50 2.82
N GLU A 99 3.96 14.03 3.61
CA GLU A 99 3.61 14.63 4.91
C GLU A 99 2.62 15.78 4.73
N GLY A 100 1.65 15.86 5.63
CA GLY A 100 0.61 16.90 5.63
C GLY A 100 -0.63 16.60 4.79
N VAL A 101 -0.69 15.45 4.09
CA VAL A 101 -1.91 15.01 3.40
C VAL A 101 -2.68 13.93 4.17
N GLU A 102 -2.17 13.53 5.33
CA GLU A 102 -2.85 12.60 6.23
C GLU A 102 -4.17 13.22 6.71
N GLY A 103 -5.23 12.43 6.72
CA GLY A 103 -6.58 12.91 7.05
C GLY A 103 -7.36 13.48 5.87
N ILE A 104 -6.68 13.83 4.75
CA ILE A 104 -7.32 14.23 3.49
C ILE A 104 -7.32 13.06 2.51
N MET A 105 -6.26 12.27 2.52
CA MET A 105 -6.09 11.10 1.64
C MET A 105 -5.88 9.83 2.46
N VAL A 106 -6.69 8.82 2.17
CA VAL A 106 -6.47 7.46 2.65
C VAL A 106 -6.11 6.59 1.45
N PRO A 107 -4.91 6.01 1.39
CA PRO A 107 -4.53 5.15 0.26
C PRO A 107 -5.28 3.82 0.34
N SER A 108 -6.40 3.74 -0.35
CA SER A 108 -7.24 2.54 -0.46
C SER A 108 -6.50 1.30 -0.98
N LYS A 109 -5.36 1.49 -1.65
CA LYS A 109 -4.50 0.41 -2.15
C LYS A 109 -4.00 -0.52 -1.03
N LEU A 110 -3.85 -0.02 0.22
CA LEU A 110 -3.41 -0.84 1.35
C LEU A 110 -4.30 -2.06 1.51
N PHE A 111 -5.62 -1.90 1.51
CA PHE A 111 -6.54 -3.03 1.71
C PHE A 111 -6.47 -4.07 0.60
N GLY A 112 -6.20 -3.67 -0.64
CA GLY A 112 -5.93 -4.59 -1.75
C GLY A 112 -4.64 -5.40 -1.55
N ILE A 113 -3.59 -4.75 -1.02
CA ILE A 113 -2.30 -5.38 -0.69
C ILE A 113 -2.49 -6.41 0.43
N LEU A 114 -3.17 -6.02 1.51
CA LEU A 114 -3.51 -6.93 2.61
C LEU A 114 -4.35 -8.12 2.12
N ALA A 115 -5.31 -7.87 1.20
CA ALA A 115 -6.12 -8.93 0.60
C ALA A 115 -5.30 -9.92 -0.23
N ALA A 116 -4.26 -9.45 -0.91
CA ALA A 116 -3.34 -10.30 -1.66
C ALA A 116 -2.37 -11.09 -0.75
N GLY A 117 -2.40 -10.87 0.56
CA GLY A 117 -1.48 -11.52 1.50
C GLY A 117 -0.03 -11.10 1.26
N ARG A 118 0.20 -9.81 0.99
CA ARG A 118 1.54 -9.26 0.75
C ARG A 118 1.85 -8.16 1.76
N PRO A 119 3.10 -8.07 2.24
CA PRO A 119 3.48 -7.00 3.15
C PRO A 119 3.48 -5.64 2.44
N ALA A 120 3.17 -4.60 3.19
CA ALA A 120 3.22 -3.23 2.74
C ALA A 120 4.41 -2.48 3.36
N ILE A 121 5.18 -1.76 2.54
CA ILE A 121 6.20 -0.82 2.99
C ILE A 121 5.62 0.58 2.80
N PHE A 122 5.29 1.23 3.89
CA PHE A 122 4.73 2.58 3.88
C PHE A 122 5.84 3.64 3.95
N ILE A 123 5.74 4.65 3.09
CA ILE A 123 6.63 5.81 3.05
C ILE A 123 5.79 7.04 3.38
N GLY A 124 6.03 7.65 4.54
CA GLY A 124 5.26 8.81 5.00
C GLY A 124 5.37 9.04 6.49
N ASN A 125 4.34 9.66 7.07
CA ASN A 125 4.32 9.97 8.50
C ASN A 125 4.09 8.69 9.34
N GLU A 126 5.06 8.37 10.20
CA GLU A 126 5.02 7.21 11.09
C GLU A 126 3.84 7.25 12.10
N ARG A 127 3.24 8.41 12.31
CA ARG A 127 2.07 8.58 13.20
C ARG A 127 0.74 8.45 12.45
N SER A 128 0.76 8.18 11.15
CA SER A 128 -0.44 8.01 10.35
C SER A 128 -1.17 6.71 10.69
N GLU A 129 -2.48 6.68 10.43
CA GLU A 129 -3.30 5.46 10.57
C GLU A 129 -2.73 4.29 9.77
N ILE A 130 -2.19 4.55 8.58
CA ILE A 130 -1.59 3.53 7.72
C ILE A 130 -0.37 2.92 8.35
N SER A 131 0.54 3.77 8.86
CA SER A 131 1.73 3.30 9.57
C SER A 131 1.34 2.45 10.76
N ARG A 132 0.35 2.90 11.54
CA ARG A 132 -0.16 2.17 12.69
C ARG A 132 -0.69 0.79 12.30
N VAL A 133 -1.57 0.70 11.31
CA VAL A 133 -2.10 -0.58 10.82
C VAL A 133 -0.98 -1.54 10.43
N ILE A 134 0.02 -1.07 9.69
CA ILE A 134 1.11 -1.91 9.22
C ILE A 134 1.99 -2.40 10.36
N VAL A 135 2.33 -1.52 11.31
CA VAL A 135 3.28 -1.83 12.40
C VAL A 135 2.61 -2.66 13.49
N GLU A 136 1.40 -2.31 13.93
CA GLU A 136 0.68 -3.05 14.98
C GLU A 136 0.33 -4.48 14.56
N ASN A 137 0.10 -4.70 13.26
CA ASN A 137 -0.19 -6.04 12.72
C ASN A 137 1.05 -6.76 12.18
N GLU A 138 2.25 -6.21 12.35
CA GLU A 138 3.51 -6.81 11.84
C GLU A 138 3.43 -7.21 10.34
N CYS A 139 2.58 -6.51 9.58
CA CYS A 139 2.27 -6.85 8.19
C CYS A 139 3.09 -6.04 7.16
N GLY A 140 4.23 -5.55 7.59
CA GLY A 140 5.15 -4.78 6.76
C GLY A 140 6.04 -3.85 7.57
N ALA A 141 6.38 -2.70 6.97
CA ALA A 141 7.23 -1.72 7.61
C ALA A 141 6.79 -0.29 7.28
N SER A 142 7.22 0.67 8.09
CA SER A 142 7.00 2.09 7.85
C SER A 142 8.32 2.85 7.89
N VAL A 143 8.53 3.74 6.93
CA VAL A 143 9.69 4.62 6.86
C VAL A 143 9.25 6.06 6.62
N ARG A 144 10.04 7.01 7.08
CA ARG A 144 9.78 8.42 6.81
C ARG A 144 10.03 8.77 5.35
N GLN A 145 9.31 9.77 4.88
CA GLN A 145 9.61 10.39 3.60
C GLN A 145 11.08 10.84 3.57
N GLY A 146 11.80 10.49 2.50
CA GLY A 146 13.22 10.78 2.31
C GLY A 146 14.20 9.82 3.00
N ASP A 147 13.74 8.90 3.85
CA ASP A 147 14.60 7.90 4.48
C ASP A 147 14.88 6.72 3.54
N VAL A 148 15.68 6.98 2.53
CA VAL A 148 16.08 6.01 1.52
C VAL A 148 16.90 4.87 2.12
N ALA A 149 17.72 5.14 3.15
CA ALA A 149 18.58 4.13 3.76
C ALA A 149 17.77 3.05 4.50
N SER A 150 16.77 3.45 5.29
CA SER A 150 15.86 2.51 5.96
C SER A 150 15.03 1.72 4.95
N LEU A 151 14.53 2.37 3.89
CA LEU A 151 13.79 1.69 2.83
C LEU A 151 14.65 0.60 2.15
N ILE A 152 15.89 0.90 1.80
CA ILE A 152 16.85 -0.06 1.22
C ILE A 152 17.09 -1.22 2.18
N SER A 153 17.29 -0.95 3.47
CA SER A 153 17.52 -1.98 4.49
C SER A 153 16.35 -2.97 4.57
N ILE A 154 15.11 -2.46 4.56
CA ILE A 154 13.90 -3.29 4.59
C ILE A 154 13.79 -4.15 3.32
N ILE A 155 14.00 -3.55 2.15
CA ILE A 155 13.91 -4.25 0.87
C ILE A 155 14.96 -5.36 0.79
N ARG A 156 16.20 -5.10 1.20
CA ARG A 156 17.26 -6.12 1.28
C ARG A 156 16.91 -7.21 2.29
N GLY A 157 16.36 -6.86 3.45
CA GLY A 157 15.91 -7.84 4.45
C GLY A 157 14.91 -8.84 3.86
N TYR A 158 13.97 -8.39 3.05
CA TYR A 158 13.02 -9.27 2.34
C TYR A 158 13.68 -10.10 1.24
N ALA A 159 14.71 -9.59 0.56
CA ALA A 159 15.48 -10.35 -0.41
C ALA A 159 16.41 -11.38 0.25
N ASP A 160 16.95 -11.08 1.42
CA ASP A 160 17.83 -11.96 2.19
C ASP A 160 17.03 -13.08 2.89
N ASP A 161 15.81 -12.78 3.35
CA ASP A 161 14.90 -13.74 3.99
C ASP A 161 13.48 -13.69 3.37
N PRO A 162 13.26 -14.41 2.26
CA PRO A 162 11.93 -14.54 1.66
C PRO A 162 10.90 -15.21 2.59
N GLY A 163 11.34 -15.95 3.62
CA GLY A 163 10.48 -16.53 4.63
C GLY A 163 9.83 -15.48 5.51
N SER A 164 10.62 -14.54 6.01
CA SER A 164 10.15 -13.39 6.78
C SER A 164 9.18 -12.52 5.95
N CYS A 165 9.49 -12.28 4.67
CA CYS A 165 8.60 -11.55 3.76
C CYS A 165 7.23 -12.25 3.61
N ARG A 166 7.21 -13.56 3.41
CA ARG A 166 5.96 -14.33 3.32
C ARG A 166 5.17 -14.31 4.62
N HIS A 167 5.84 -14.44 5.76
CA HIS A 167 5.20 -14.39 7.07
C HIS A 167 4.50 -13.03 7.30
N ALA A 168 5.17 -11.91 7.00
CA ALA A 168 4.55 -10.60 7.06
C ALA A 168 3.33 -10.48 6.11
N GLY A 169 3.36 -11.16 4.97
CA GLY A 169 2.22 -11.27 4.05
C GLY A 169 1.05 -12.07 4.62
N GLU A 170 1.31 -13.16 5.34
CA GLU A 170 0.29 -13.94 6.04
C GLU A 170 -0.39 -13.10 7.12
N LEU A 171 0.39 -12.35 7.90
CA LEU A 171 -0.12 -11.40 8.89
C LEU A 171 -0.95 -10.27 8.23
N ALA A 172 -0.54 -9.79 7.06
CA ALA A 172 -1.31 -8.82 6.28
C ALA A 172 -2.72 -9.36 5.93
N ARG A 173 -2.80 -10.59 5.49
CA ARG A 173 -4.10 -11.24 5.19
C ARG A 173 -4.94 -11.40 6.43
N LEU A 174 -4.33 -11.80 7.55
CA LEU A 174 -5.01 -11.97 8.83
C LEU A 174 -5.58 -10.65 9.34
N ALA A 175 -4.78 -9.58 9.35
CA ALA A 175 -5.21 -8.24 9.74
C ALA A 175 -6.42 -7.75 8.93
N LEU A 176 -6.45 -8.03 7.62
CA LEU A 176 -7.62 -7.69 6.81
C LEU A 176 -8.86 -8.47 7.23
N VAL A 177 -8.73 -9.78 7.45
CA VAL A 177 -9.89 -10.64 7.76
C VAL A 177 -10.45 -10.33 9.14
N GLU A 178 -9.58 -10.13 10.14
CA GLU A 178 -10.00 -9.98 11.53
C GLU A 178 -10.41 -8.55 11.91
N GLU A 179 -9.74 -7.53 11.34
CA GLU A 179 -9.97 -6.16 11.79
C GLU A 179 -10.54 -5.23 10.72
N HIS A 180 -10.18 -5.43 9.45
CA HIS A 180 -10.46 -4.49 8.37
C HIS A 180 -11.45 -5.01 7.32
N GLY A 181 -11.97 -6.23 7.49
CA GLY A 181 -12.94 -6.83 6.58
C GLY A 181 -14.26 -6.05 6.50
N ALA A 182 -14.93 -6.12 5.36
CA ALA A 182 -16.19 -5.40 5.13
C ALA A 182 -17.26 -5.70 6.20
N VAL A 183 -17.34 -6.93 6.67
CA VAL A 183 -18.30 -7.34 7.71
C VAL A 183 -18.07 -6.58 9.02
N HIS A 184 -16.82 -6.46 9.47
CA HIS A 184 -16.47 -5.72 10.67
C HIS A 184 -16.80 -4.24 10.56
N ARG A 185 -16.47 -3.63 9.42
CA ARG A 185 -16.75 -2.21 9.16
C ARG A 185 -18.25 -1.92 9.07
N LEU A 186 -19.02 -2.75 8.38
CA LEU A 186 -20.46 -2.61 8.30
C LEU A 186 -21.13 -2.78 9.67
N THR A 187 -20.66 -3.71 10.49
CA THR A 187 -21.16 -3.91 11.85
C THR A 187 -20.87 -2.70 12.74
N ALA A 188 -19.64 -2.15 12.67
CA ALA A 188 -19.27 -0.96 13.40
C ALA A 188 -20.10 0.27 12.99
N TRP A 189 -20.31 0.47 11.69
CA TRP A 189 -21.17 1.53 11.15
C TRP A 189 -22.63 1.37 11.61
N ARG A 190 -23.18 0.16 11.54
CA ARG A 190 -24.54 -0.11 12.00
C ARG A 190 -24.69 0.24 13.48
N LYS A 191 -23.76 -0.21 14.33
CA LYS A 191 -23.77 0.08 15.75
C LYS A 191 -23.74 1.58 16.04
N LEU A 192 -22.84 2.32 15.37
CA LEU A 192 -22.74 3.77 15.50
C LEU A 192 -24.05 4.48 15.10
N LEU A 193 -24.67 4.07 14.00
CA LEU A 193 -25.93 4.65 13.54
C LEU A 193 -27.09 4.33 14.51
N GLU A 194 -27.14 3.12 15.07
CA GLU A 194 -28.12 2.74 16.09
C GLU A 194 -27.95 3.56 17.37
N GLU A 195 -26.71 3.80 17.83
CA GLU A 195 -26.40 4.65 18.99
C GLU A 195 -26.85 6.11 18.75
N LEU A 196 -26.51 6.68 17.59
CA LEU A 196 -26.90 8.05 17.24
C LEU A 196 -28.42 8.21 17.06
N ALA A 197 -29.10 7.20 16.53
CA ALA A 197 -30.56 7.21 16.38
C ALA A 197 -31.28 7.04 17.73
N GLY A 198 -30.71 6.25 18.66
CA GLY A 198 -31.23 6.09 20.00
C GLY A 198 -31.04 7.32 20.90
N ASP A 199 -29.98 8.11 20.65
CA ASP A 199 -29.74 9.39 21.37
C ASP A 199 -30.60 10.56 20.85
N ALA A 200 -31.23 10.39 19.68
CA ALA A 200 -32.27 11.31 19.20
C ALA A 200 -33.57 11.08 19.99
N GLY A 201 -33.51 11.37 21.31
CA GLY A 201 -34.61 11.24 22.26
C GLY A 201 -35.87 11.93 21.75
N ASP A 202 -37.02 11.36 22.09
CA ASP A 202 -38.38 11.83 21.81
C ASP A 202 -38.47 13.37 21.80
N PRO A 203 -39.04 13.98 20.77
CA PRO A 203 -39.33 15.41 20.83
C PRO A 203 -40.21 15.69 22.03
N LYS A 204 -39.70 16.50 23.00
CA LYS A 204 -40.53 16.98 24.12
C LYS A 204 -41.85 17.45 23.55
N PRO A 205 -43.00 16.99 24.10
CA PRO A 205 -44.28 17.50 23.68
C PRO A 205 -44.29 19.01 23.92
N SER A 206 -44.56 19.76 22.87
CA SER A 206 -44.78 21.19 22.93
C SER A 206 -45.90 21.44 23.92
N GLY A 207 -45.56 22.06 25.08
CA GLY A 207 -46.55 22.45 26.07
C GLY A 207 -47.64 23.29 25.43
N SER A 208 -48.87 22.89 25.60
CA SER A 208 -50.04 23.66 25.25
C SER A 208 -49.98 25.01 25.97
N PRO A 209 -50.26 26.12 25.35
CA PRO A 209 -50.52 27.35 26.06
C PRO A 209 -51.91 27.24 26.66
N ASP A 210 -51.97 27.09 27.97
CA ASP A 210 -53.22 27.30 28.67
C ASP A 210 -53.55 28.80 28.71
N ALA A 211 -54.80 29.08 28.30
CA ALA A 211 -55.74 30.15 28.53
C ALA A 211 -55.26 31.50 29.06
#